data_61c50d4cd1553e8240f5f72590eb982e
#
_entry.id   61c50d4cd1553e8240f5f72590eb982e
#
_cell.length_a   1.000
_cell.length_b   1.000
_cell.length_c   1.000
_cell.angle_alpha   90.00
_cell.angle_beta   90.00
_cell.angle_gamma   90.00
#
_symmetry.space_group_name_H-M   'P 1'
#
loop_
_entity.id
_entity.type
_entity.pdbx_description
1 polymer ?
#
loop_
_entity_poly.entity_id
_entity_poly.type
_entity_poly.pdbx_seq_one_letter_code
_entity_poly.pdbx_strand_id
1 'polypeptide(L)'
;GVKRKSGRYPWGSGKDPHQHSGDLLSTIKDLKAKGLSETEIAKGLGMTTTQLRAQKSIAKNEKRKADVAMVARLKEKGMSNTAIGRRMGINESSVRALLDPTLKERAGSTEALAKELKKQVGKDGLLDVGLGVEVNMGVTSTKMKTATAMLEAEGYHVHKVKVQQQTTGKFTEMKVLVPPGMDYKTVLAKRGEIKAPGVNIEDRGHTVYGI
;
A
#
# COMPACT_ATOMS: atom_id res chain seq x y z
N GLY A 1 -44.72 5.00 1.31
CA GLY A 1 -43.78 4.24 2.12
C GLY A 1 -42.74 5.16 2.75
N VAL A 2 -42.76 5.25 4.08
CA VAL A 2 -41.74 6.03 4.81
C VAL A 2 -40.37 5.39 4.56
N LYS A 3 -39.49 6.05 3.85
CA LYS A 3 -38.11 5.65 3.71
C LYS A 3 -37.47 5.66 5.11
N ARG A 4 -37.32 4.50 5.71
CA ARG A 4 -36.53 4.34 6.93
C ARG A 4 -35.14 4.87 6.64
N LYS A 5 -34.72 5.94 7.32
CA LYS A 5 -33.33 6.34 7.46
C LYS A 5 -32.62 5.24 8.24
N SER A 6 -32.25 4.15 7.55
CA SER A 6 -31.24 3.26 8.09
C SER A 6 -29.97 4.08 8.14
N GLY A 7 -29.27 4.17 9.27
CA GLY A 7 -27.97 4.82 9.40
C GLY A 7 -26.87 4.09 8.59
N ARG A 8 -27.24 3.45 7.52
CA ARG A 8 -26.42 2.77 6.54
C ARG A 8 -25.98 3.78 5.50
N TYR A 9 -24.71 3.84 5.30
CA TYR A 9 -24.07 4.66 4.28
C TYR A 9 -24.74 4.46 2.90
N PRO A 10 -24.84 5.51 2.06
CA PRO A 10 -25.52 5.45 0.74
C PRO A 10 -24.91 4.44 -0.25
N TRP A 11 -23.78 3.85 0.04
CA TRP A 11 -23.06 2.85 -0.76
C TRP A 11 -23.28 1.40 -0.35
N GLY A 12 -24.33 1.09 0.40
CA GLY A 12 -24.76 -0.28 0.65
C GLY A 12 -23.92 -1.05 1.67
N SER A 13 -24.58 -1.58 2.69
CA SER A 13 -24.00 -2.59 3.58
C SER A 13 -24.24 -3.97 3.00
N GLY A 14 -23.54 -4.33 1.96
CA GLY A 14 -23.47 -5.72 1.50
C GLY A 14 -22.78 -6.58 2.55
N LYS A 15 -23.22 -7.82 2.69
CA LYS A 15 -22.64 -8.81 3.63
C LYS A 15 -21.23 -9.26 3.21
N ASP A 16 -20.72 -8.77 2.08
CA ASP A 16 -19.42 -9.11 1.55
C ASP A 16 -18.54 -7.87 1.47
N PRO A 17 -17.58 -7.69 2.41
CA PRO A 17 -16.67 -6.55 2.40
C PRO A 17 -15.69 -6.55 1.20
N HIS A 18 -15.61 -7.65 0.44
CA HIS A 18 -14.71 -7.78 -0.71
C HIS A 18 -15.38 -7.48 -2.06
N GLN A 19 -16.71 -7.32 -2.08
CA GLN A 19 -17.48 -7.06 -3.30
C GLN A 19 -17.22 -5.67 -3.90
N HIS A 20 -16.49 -4.79 -3.21
CA HIS A 20 -16.45 -3.35 -3.47
C HIS A 20 -15.07 -2.71 -3.65
N SER A 21 -14.02 -3.47 -3.94
CA SER A 21 -12.72 -2.84 -4.23
C SER A 21 -12.78 -1.94 -5.49
N GLY A 22 -13.57 -2.33 -6.48
CA GLY A 22 -13.91 -1.49 -7.63
C GLY A 22 -14.78 -0.30 -7.26
N ASP A 23 -15.73 -0.48 -6.37
CA ASP A 23 -16.63 0.56 -5.87
C ASP A 23 -15.92 1.59 -5.01
N LEU A 24 -14.97 1.20 -4.18
CA LEU A 24 -14.20 2.15 -3.36
C LEU A 24 -13.48 3.19 -4.21
N LEU A 25 -12.82 2.78 -5.28
CA LEU A 25 -12.11 3.70 -6.17
C LEU A 25 -13.08 4.61 -6.93
N SER A 26 -14.22 4.08 -7.37
CA SER A 26 -15.28 4.84 -8.02
C SER A 26 -15.90 5.84 -7.04
N THR A 27 -16.25 5.41 -5.84
CA THR A 27 -16.80 6.24 -4.78
C THR A 27 -15.85 7.40 -4.42
N ILE A 28 -14.56 7.12 -4.25
CA ILE A 28 -13.56 8.17 -3.98
C ILE A 28 -13.48 9.14 -5.15
N LYS A 29 -13.55 8.66 -6.39
CA LYS A 29 -13.53 9.51 -7.59
C LYS A 29 -14.73 10.43 -7.63
N ASP A 30 -15.93 9.91 -7.38
CA ASP A 30 -17.18 10.65 -7.40
C ASP A 30 -17.23 11.70 -6.27
N LEU A 31 -16.78 11.36 -5.07
CA LEU A 31 -16.70 12.27 -3.95
C LEU A 31 -15.69 13.40 -4.21
N LYS A 32 -14.57 13.10 -4.85
CA LYS A 32 -13.60 14.12 -5.30
C LYS A 32 -14.17 15.02 -6.37
N ALA A 33 -14.93 14.48 -7.33
CA ALA A 33 -15.60 15.26 -8.36
C ALA A 33 -16.66 16.23 -7.77
N LYS A 34 -17.23 15.88 -6.61
CA LYS A 34 -18.11 16.74 -5.80
C LYS A 34 -17.36 17.77 -4.94
N GLY A 35 -16.02 17.85 -5.06
CA GLY A 35 -15.19 18.84 -4.38
C GLY A 35 -14.73 18.43 -2.97
N LEU A 36 -15.02 17.21 -2.50
CA LEU A 36 -14.59 16.78 -1.17
C LEU A 36 -13.07 16.53 -1.14
N SER A 37 -12.44 17.01 -0.08
CA SER A 37 -11.04 16.76 0.23
C SER A 37 -10.82 15.29 0.68
N GLU A 38 -9.57 14.83 0.63
CA GLU A 38 -9.21 13.47 1.08
C GLU A 38 -9.52 13.24 2.57
N THR A 39 -9.41 14.29 3.37
CA THR A 39 -9.74 14.25 4.81
C THR A 39 -11.25 14.07 5.05
N GLU A 40 -12.08 14.81 4.31
CA GLU A 40 -13.54 14.70 4.40
C GLU A 40 -14.03 13.34 3.91
N ILE A 41 -13.44 12.82 2.83
CA ILE A 41 -13.73 11.49 2.31
C ILE A 41 -13.37 10.42 3.35
N ALA A 42 -12.19 10.50 3.95
CA ALA A 42 -11.78 9.57 5.00
C ALA A 42 -12.73 9.61 6.19
N LYS A 43 -13.05 10.81 6.68
CA LYS A 43 -14.01 10.99 7.78
C LYS A 43 -15.39 10.43 7.45
N GLY A 44 -15.89 10.68 6.24
CA GLY A 44 -17.18 10.15 5.76
C GLY A 44 -17.21 8.63 5.66
N LEU A 45 -16.06 7.99 5.44
CA LEU A 45 -15.90 6.54 5.39
C LEU A 45 -15.55 5.92 6.77
N GLY A 46 -15.49 6.73 7.83
CA GLY A 46 -15.17 6.26 9.17
C GLY A 46 -13.71 5.81 9.36
N MET A 47 -12.79 6.34 8.55
CA MET A 47 -11.37 5.96 8.59
C MET A 47 -10.44 7.19 8.65
N THR A 48 -9.21 6.96 9.04
CA THR A 48 -8.17 7.99 8.96
C THR A 48 -7.72 8.21 7.51
N THR A 49 -7.09 9.34 7.21
CA THR A 49 -6.52 9.60 5.88
C THR A 49 -5.45 8.56 5.50
N THR A 50 -4.69 8.06 6.48
CA THR A 50 -3.70 7.00 6.28
C THR A 50 -4.38 5.69 5.89
N GLN A 51 -5.45 5.31 6.60
CA GLN A 51 -6.25 4.12 6.26
C GLN A 51 -6.90 4.25 4.88
N LEU A 52 -7.44 5.41 4.53
CA LEU A 52 -8.00 5.66 3.19
C LEU A 52 -6.94 5.49 2.10
N ARG A 53 -5.73 6.03 2.30
CA ARG A 53 -4.62 5.88 1.35
C ARG A 53 -4.16 4.43 1.20
N ALA A 54 -4.08 3.69 2.31
CA ALA A 54 -3.77 2.28 2.31
C ALA A 54 -4.82 1.47 1.52
N GLN A 55 -6.10 1.63 1.85
CA GLN A 55 -7.22 0.96 1.16
C GLN A 55 -7.27 1.30 -0.33
N LYS A 56 -7.06 2.57 -0.69
CA LYS A 56 -6.99 3.01 -2.08
C LYS A 56 -5.81 2.36 -2.84
N SER A 57 -4.67 2.20 -2.20
CA SER A 57 -3.50 1.55 -2.80
C SER A 57 -3.76 0.06 -3.02
N ILE A 58 -4.37 -0.62 -2.06
CA ILE A 58 -4.76 -2.02 -2.15
C ILE A 58 -5.78 -2.21 -3.27
N ALA A 59 -6.87 -1.43 -3.27
CA ALA A 59 -7.91 -1.52 -4.29
C ALA A 59 -7.36 -1.29 -5.71
N LYS A 60 -6.43 -0.34 -5.88
CA LYS A 60 -5.74 -0.11 -7.16
C LYS A 60 -4.90 -1.32 -7.59
N ASN A 61 -4.20 -1.92 -6.66
CA ASN A 61 -3.36 -3.08 -6.95
C ASN A 61 -4.20 -4.31 -7.33
N GLU A 62 -5.27 -4.57 -6.59
CA GLU A 62 -6.23 -5.64 -6.88
C GLU A 62 -6.90 -5.46 -8.24
N LYS A 63 -7.38 -4.23 -8.54
CA LYS A 63 -7.95 -3.91 -9.84
C LYS A 63 -6.95 -4.18 -10.96
N ARG A 64 -5.71 -3.74 -10.81
CA ARG A 64 -4.67 -3.96 -11.82
C ARG A 64 -4.37 -5.44 -12.04
N LYS A 65 -4.35 -6.25 -10.99
CA LYS A 65 -4.21 -7.71 -11.10
C LYS A 65 -5.38 -8.34 -11.86
N ALA A 66 -6.59 -7.94 -11.53
CA ALA A 66 -7.80 -8.42 -12.22
C ALA A 66 -7.78 -8.01 -13.70
N ASP A 67 -7.38 -6.78 -14.00
CA ASP A 67 -7.25 -6.29 -15.39
C ASP A 67 -6.19 -7.08 -16.16
N VAL A 68 -5.01 -7.34 -15.58
CA VAL A 68 -3.95 -8.17 -16.19
C VAL A 68 -4.45 -9.59 -16.47
N ALA A 69 -5.11 -10.21 -15.50
CA ALA A 69 -5.65 -11.56 -15.66
C ALA A 69 -6.74 -11.62 -16.74
N MET A 70 -7.63 -10.61 -16.78
CA MET A 70 -8.68 -10.53 -17.81
C MET A 70 -8.10 -10.34 -19.19
N VAL A 71 -7.13 -9.42 -19.37
CA VAL A 71 -6.47 -9.18 -20.66
C VAL A 71 -5.75 -10.45 -21.14
N ALA A 72 -5.01 -11.14 -20.26
CA ALA A 72 -4.34 -12.39 -20.60
C ALA A 72 -5.34 -13.45 -21.07
N ARG A 73 -6.44 -13.64 -20.35
CA ARG A 73 -7.51 -14.59 -20.71
C ARG A 73 -8.17 -14.27 -22.05
N LEU A 74 -8.42 -12.98 -22.32
CA LEU A 74 -9.00 -12.56 -23.60
C LEU A 74 -8.01 -12.74 -24.76
N LYS A 75 -6.72 -12.56 -24.50
CA LYS A 75 -5.66 -12.79 -25.46
C LYS A 75 -5.52 -14.26 -25.81
N GLU A 76 -5.56 -15.17 -24.83
CA GLU A 76 -5.59 -16.62 -25.02
C GLU A 76 -6.78 -17.08 -25.86
N LYS A 77 -7.92 -16.37 -25.77
CA LYS A 77 -9.09 -16.59 -26.65
C LYS A 77 -8.93 -16.05 -28.08
N GLY A 78 -7.75 -15.56 -28.44
CA GLY A 78 -7.44 -15.07 -29.80
C GLY A 78 -7.93 -13.64 -30.07
N MET A 79 -8.38 -12.87 -29.06
CA MET A 79 -8.85 -11.51 -29.29
C MET A 79 -7.68 -10.56 -29.61
N SER A 80 -7.89 -9.64 -30.56
CA SER A 80 -6.94 -8.57 -30.84
C SER A 80 -6.89 -7.55 -29.69
N ASN A 81 -5.76 -6.83 -29.53
CA ASN A 81 -5.61 -5.82 -28.49
C ASN A 81 -6.69 -4.72 -28.59
N THR A 82 -7.05 -4.35 -29.81
CA THR A 82 -8.12 -3.37 -30.05
C THR A 82 -9.48 -3.89 -29.59
N ALA A 83 -9.80 -5.18 -29.88
CA ALA A 83 -11.05 -5.80 -29.42
C ALA A 83 -11.10 -5.94 -27.90
N ILE A 84 -9.98 -6.29 -27.26
CA ILE A 84 -9.84 -6.34 -25.81
C ILE A 84 -10.07 -4.95 -25.21
N GLY A 85 -9.42 -3.92 -25.80
CA GLY A 85 -9.58 -2.54 -25.36
C GLY A 85 -11.03 -2.08 -25.39
N ARG A 86 -11.74 -2.33 -26.49
CA ARG A 86 -13.17 -2.01 -26.60
C ARG A 86 -14.01 -2.73 -25.54
N ARG A 87 -13.74 -4.02 -25.31
CA ARG A 87 -14.49 -4.83 -24.33
C ARG A 87 -14.27 -4.37 -22.90
N MET A 88 -13.06 -3.92 -22.56
CA MET A 88 -12.68 -3.47 -21.22
C MET A 88 -12.86 -1.97 -21.01
N GLY A 89 -13.23 -1.21 -22.04
CA GLY A 89 -13.35 0.25 -21.96
C GLY A 89 -12.01 0.97 -21.77
N ILE A 90 -10.91 0.39 -22.27
CA ILE A 90 -9.56 0.95 -22.22
C ILE A 90 -8.96 1.05 -23.62
N ASN A 91 -7.95 1.89 -23.80
CA ASN A 91 -7.29 2.02 -25.10
C ASN A 91 -6.31 0.86 -25.36
N GLU A 92 -5.93 0.67 -26.63
CA GLU A 92 -5.03 -0.41 -27.04
C GLU A 92 -3.64 -0.32 -26.37
N SER A 93 -3.12 0.89 -26.15
CA SER A 93 -1.84 1.09 -25.46
C SER A 93 -1.89 0.61 -24.02
N SER A 94 -3.03 0.79 -23.35
CA SER A 94 -3.26 0.23 -22.01
C SER A 94 -3.31 -1.28 -22.02
N VAL A 95 -3.92 -1.90 -23.05
CA VAL A 95 -3.91 -3.37 -23.22
C VAL A 95 -2.49 -3.89 -23.38
N ARG A 96 -1.67 -3.25 -24.22
CA ARG A 96 -0.25 -3.62 -24.41
C ARG A 96 0.51 -3.51 -23.09
N ALA A 97 0.30 -2.43 -22.35
CA ALA A 97 0.94 -2.22 -21.04
C ALA A 97 0.53 -3.30 -20.01
N LEU A 98 -0.72 -3.78 -20.06
CA LEU A 98 -1.20 -4.86 -19.17
C LEU A 98 -0.67 -6.24 -19.59
N LEU A 99 -0.32 -6.43 -20.87
CA LEU A 99 0.31 -7.65 -21.40
C LEU A 99 1.82 -7.70 -21.16
N ASP A 100 2.44 -6.60 -20.74
CA ASP A 100 3.87 -6.54 -20.48
C ASP A 100 4.25 -7.49 -19.32
N PRO A 101 5.14 -8.48 -19.54
CA PRO A 101 5.56 -9.44 -18.53
C PRO A 101 6.12 -8.78 -17.26
N THR A 102 6.80 -7.63 -17.44
CA THR A 102 7.40 -6.88 -16.31
C THR A 102 6.35 -6.33 -15.35
N LEU A 103 5.12 -6.11 -15.79
CA LEU A 103 4.03 -5.67 -14.93
C LEU A 103 3.51 -6.79 -14.02
N LYS A 104 3.48 -8.02 -14.51
CA LYS A 104 3.12 -9.20 -13.72
C LYS A 104 4.14 -9.44 -12.61
N GLU A 105 5.42 -9.31 -12.93
CA GLU A 105 6.51 -9.36 -11.96
C GLU A 105 6.44 -8.22 -10.96
N ARG A 106 6.17 -6.99 -11.40
CA ARG A 106 6.07 -5.81 -10.51
C ARG A 106 4.93 -5.93 -9.50
N ALA A 107 3.76 -6.43 -9.89
CA ALA A 107 2.64 -6.65 -8.98
C ALA A 107 2.96 -7.75 -7.97
N GLY A 108 3.47 -8.91 -8.44
CA GLY A 108 3.92 -10.00 -7.56
C GLY A 108 5.05 -9.59 -6.62
N SER A 109 5.97 -8.75 -7.08
CA SER A 109 7.09 -8.28 -6.27
C SER A 109 6.69 -7.27 -5.17
N THR A 110 5.57 -6.57 -5.28
CA THR A 110 5.07 -5.70 -4.19
C THR A 110 4.50 -6.51 -3.03
N GLU A 111 3.77 -7.57 -3.32
CA GLU A 111 3.30 -8.50 -2.28
C GLU A 111 4.45 -9.27 -1.65
N ALA A 112 5.41 -9.70 -2.46
CA ALA A 112 6.62 -10.35 -1.96
C ALA A 112 7.40 -9.40 -1.03
N LEU A 113 7.51 -8.12 -1.39
CA LEU A 113 8.12 -7.10 -0.54
C LEU A 113 7.33 -6.92 0.76
N ALA A 114 6.00 -6.82 0.72
CA ALA A 114 5.18 -6.70 1.92
C ALA A 114 5.35 -7.92 2.84
N LYS A 115 5.38 -9.13 2.27
CA LYS A 115 5.62 -10.36 3.01
C LYS A 115 7.01 -10.40 3.66
N GLU A 116 8.03 -9.92 2.94
CA GLU A 116 9.41 -9.86 3.46
C GLU A 116 9.51 -8.82 4.59
N LEU A 117 8.95 -7.61 4.42
CA LEU A 117 8.90 -6.61 5.48
C LEU A 117 8.17 -7.13 6.72
N LYS A 118 7.04 -7.83 6.53
CA LYS A 118 6.28 -8.47 7.61
C LYS A 118 7.12 -9.49 8.38
N LYS A 119 7.87 -10.33 7.67
CA LYS A 119 8.76 -11.31 8.27
C LYS A 119 9.87 -10.63 9.09
N GLN A 120 10.47 -9.58 8.56
CA GLN A 120 11.54 -8.84 9.23
C GLN A 120 11.02 -8.08 10.46
N VAL A 121 9.87 -7.42 10.38
CA VAL A 121 9.22 -6.78 11.55
C VAL A 121 8.88 -7.81 12.62
N GLY A 122 8.38 -8.98 12.25
CA GLY A 122 8.08 -10.05 13.21
C GLY A 122 9.31 -10.56 13.99
N LYS A 123 10.50 -10.46 13.36
CA LYS A 123 11.77 -10.86 13.97
C LYS A 123 12.39 -9.74 14.81
N ASP A 124 12.40 -8.53 14.31
CA ASP A 124 13.21 -7.43 14.83
C ASP A 124 12.37 -6.33 15.53
N GLY A 125 11.07 -6.32 15.32
CA GLY A 125 10.10 -5.43 15.99
C GLY A 125 10.02 -4.01 15.45
N LEU A 126 11.13 -3.42 15.03
CA LEU A 126 11.25 -2.03 14.58
C LEU A 126 12.06 -1.97 13.29
N LEU A 127 11.41 -1.59 12.18
CA LEU A 127 12.06 -1.63 10.87
C LEU A 127 11.99 -0.25 10.20
N ASP A 128 13.14 0.31 9.81
CA ASP A 128 13.18 1.53 9.02
C ASP A 128 12.64 1.29 7.61
N VAL A 129 11.64 2.05 7.22
CA VAL A 129 11.06 2.07 5.87
C VAL A 129 11.07 3.47 5.27
N GLY A 130 11.98 4.32 5.74
CA GLY A 130 12.16 5.70 5.34
C GLY A 130 12.89 5.88 4.01
N LEU A 131 13.29 7.13 3.78
CA LEU A 131 14.05 7.51 2.59
C LEU A 131 15.42 6.83 2.57
N GLY A 132 15.78 6.25 1.43
CA GLY A 132 17.06 5.58 1.21
C GLY A 132 17.02 4.07 1.43
N VAL A 133 16.08 3.58 2.23
CA VAL A 133 15.93 2.14 2.47
C VAL A 133 15.50 1.40 1.20
N GLU A 134 14.64 2.01 0.40
CA GLU A 134 14.21 1.49 -0.89
C GLU A 134 15.37 1.24 -1.85
N VAL A 135 16.41 2.10 -1.80
CA VAL A 135 17.62 1.94 -2.63
C VAL A 135 18.41 0.71 -2.20
N ASN A 136 18.56 0.51 -0.89
CA ASN A 136 19.27 -0.65 -0.34
C ASN A 136 18.55 -1.97 -0.65
N MET A 137 17.22 -1.93 -0.73
CA MET A 137 16.40 -3.09 -1.09
C MET A 137 16.22 -3.28 -2.60
N GLY A 138 16.75 -2.37 -3.43
CA GLY A 138 16.59 -2.42 -4.89
C GLY A 138 15.14 -2.25 -5.36
N VAL A 139 14.33 -1.54 -4.59
CA VAL A 139 12.92 -1.28 -4.92
C VAL A 139 12.64 0.21 -5.11
N THR A 140 11.54 0.54 -5.79
CA THR A 140 11.14 1.94 -5.94
C THR A 140 10.42 2.45 -4.70
N SER A 141 10.51 3.76 -4.42
CA SER A 141 9.75 4.40 -3.33
C SER A 141 8.24 4.15 -3.42
N THR A 142 7.69 4.09 -4.64
CA THR A 142 6.27 3.76 -4.84
C THR A 142 5.96 2.34 -4.38
N LYS A 143 6.83 1.40 -4.68
CA LYS A 143 6.68 -0.01 -4.29
C LYS A 143 6.79 -0.18 -2.78
N MET A 144 7.76 0.49 -2.14
CA MET A 144 7.89 0.53 -0.69
C MET A 144 6.64 1.10 -0.03
N LYS A 145 6.12 2.24 -0.51
CA LYS A 145 4.89 2.85 -0.01
C LYS A 145 3.67 1.94 -0.16
N THR A 146 3.56 1.23 -1.28
CA THR A 146 2.44 0.31 -1.50
C THR A 146 2.55 -0.91 -0.57
N ALA A 147 3.74 -1.48 -0.43
CA ALA A 147 3.97 -2.62 0.47
C ALA A 147 3.69 -2.27 1.94
N THR A 148 4.17 -1.10 2.41
CA THR A 148 3.86 -0.62 3.77
C THR A 148 2.39 -0.34 3.96
N ALA A 149 1.69 0.23 2.96
CA ALA A 149 0.25 0.44 3.00
C ALA A 149 -0.54 -0.87 3.11
N MET A 150 -0.08 -1.93 2.47
CA MET A 150 -0.67 -3.27 2.62
C MET A 150 -0.53 -3.79 4.05
N LEU A 151 0.62 -3.58 4.68
CA LEU A 151 0.85 -3.98 6.07
C LEU A 151 0.05 -3.11 7.05
N GLU A 152 -0.10 -1.81 6.80
CA GLU A 152 -0.97 -0.94 7.60
C GLU A 152 -2.42 -1.40 7.58
N ALA A 153 -2.91 -1.92 6.44
CA ALA A 153 -4.24 -2.53 6.36
C ALA A 153 -4.38 -3.83 7.17
N GLU A 154 -3.28 -4.51 7.44
CA GLU A 154 -3.23 -5.69 8.34
C GLU A 154 -3.05 -5.31 9.81
N GLY A 155 -3.02 -4.02 10.15
CA GLY A 155 -2.91 -3.52 11.53
C GLY A 155 -1.50 -3.12 11.95
N TYR A 156 -0.50 -3.21 11.08
CA TYR A 156 0.82 -2.64 11.31
C TYR A 156 0.75 -1.10 11.30
N HIS A 157 1.73 -0.44 11.89
CA HIS A 157 1.79 1.02 11.91
C HIS A 157 3.13 1.53 11.40
N VAL A 158 3.11 2.70 10.75
CA VAL A 158 4.33 3.43 10.38
C VAL A 158 4.39 4.70 11.20
N HIS A 159 5.29 4.73 12.17
CA HIS A 159 5.56 5.91 12.99
C HIS A 159 6.68 6.75 12.40
N LYS A 160 6.56 8.06 12.54
CA LYS A 160 7.62 9.02 12.20
C LYS A 160 8.40 9.35 13.47
N VAL A 161 9.68 9.00 13.49
CA VAL A 161 10.57 9.18 14.62
C VAL A 161 11.70 10.12 14.25
N LYS A 162 11.95 11.13 15.08
CA LYS A 162 13.11 12.00 14.93
C LYS A 162 14.31 11.35 15.61
N VAL A 163 15.36 11.13 14.85
CA VAL A 163 16.62 10.53 15.31
C VAL A 163 17.75 11.51 15.05
N GLN A 164 18.62 11.71 16.02
CA GLN A 164 19.79 12.55 15.87
C GLN A 164 20.92 11.75 15.19
N GLN A 165 21.45 12.26 14.09
CA GLN A 165 22.60 11.68 13.42
C GLN A 165 23.86 11.90 14.26
N GLN A 166 24.56 10.82 14.57
CA GLN A 166 25.80 10.89 15.37
C GLN A 166 26.92 11.69 14.69
N THR A 167 27.01 11.64 13.36
CA THR A 167 28.06 12.31 12.57
C THR A 167 27.85 13.81 12.42
N THR A 168 26.61 14.28 12.34
CA THR A 168 26.27 15.67 12.01
C THR A 168 25.56 16.41 13.14
N GLY A 169 25.08 15.68 14.16
CA GLY A 169 24.23 16.24 15.22
C GLY A 169 22.83 16.68 14.75
N LYS A 170 22.54 16.58 13.46
CA LYS A 170 21.25 16.99 12.88
C LYS A 170 20.18 15.94 13.11
N PHE A 171 18.93 16.39 13.30
CA PHE A 171 17.79 15.48 13.40
C PHE A 171 17.31 15.07 12.00
N THR A 172 17.09 13.79 11.84
CA THR A 172 16.49 13.18 10.65
C THR A 172 15.18 12.51 11.03
N GLU A 173 14.15 12.65 10.18
CA GLU A 173 12.88 11.95 10.37
C GLU A 173 12.97 10.57 9.72
N MET A 174 12.81 9.53 10.53
CA MET A 174 12.73 8.15 10.10
C MET A 174 11.28 7.68 10.08
N LYS A 175 10.94 6.79 9.15
CA LYS A 175 9.66 6.08 9.12
C LYS A 175 9.89 4.66 9.62
N VAL A 176 9.31 4.33 10.75
CA VAL A 176 9.51 3.05 11.42
C VAL A 176 8.24 2.21 11.32
N LEU A 177 8.33 1.09 10.63
CA LEU A 177 7.28 0.08 10.56
C LEU A 177 7.35 -0.79 11.80
N VAL A 178 6.22 -0.96 12.46
CA VAL A 178 6.10 -1.71 13.72
C VAL A 178 4.92 -2.68 13.68
N PRO A 179 4.97 -3.77 14.47
CA PRO A 179 3.88 -4.73 14.54
C PRO A 179 2.62 -4.12 15.15
N PRO A 180 1.45 -4.77 14.96
CA PRO A 180 0.20 -4.34 15.58
C PRO A 180 0.32 -4.18 17.09
N GLY A 181 -0.29 -3.12 17.63
CA GLY A 181 -0.32 -2.86 19.07
C GLY A 181 0.88 -2.12 19.65
N MET A 182 1.93 -1.87 18.87
CA MET A 182 3.07 -1.09 19.32
C MET A 182 2.79 0.40 19.13
N ASP A 183 2.68 1.13 20.25
CA ASP A 183 2.43 2.57 20.25
C ASP A 183 3.70 3.41 20.02
N TYR A 184 3.50 4.69 19.72
CA TYR A 184 4.59 5.62 19.46
C TYR A 184 5.55 5.77 20.65
N LYS A 185 5.05 5.70 21.90
CA LYS A 185 5.85 5.83 23.11
C LYS A 185 6.83 4.65 23.26
N THR A 186 6.35 3.44 22.97
CA THR A 186 7.18 2.23 22.94
C THR A 186 8.25 2.31 21.84
N VAL A 187 7.88 2.83 20.66
CA VAL A 187 8.85 3.03 19.55
C VAL A 187 9.96 4.00 19.96
N LEU A 188 9.61 5.11 20.63
CA LEU A 188 10.61 6.06 21.13
C LEU A 188 11.53 5.43 22.16
N ALA A 189 11.00 4.62 23.08
CA ALA A 189 11.80 3.94 24.10
C ALA A 189 12.80 2.94 23.49
N LYS A 190 12.40 2.29 22.39
CA LYS A 190 13.18 1.29 21.66
C LYS A 190 13.90 1.83 20.42
N ARG A 191 14.04 3.13 20.27
CA ARG A 191 14.61 3.75 19.05
C ARG A 191 16.02 3.25 18.68
N GLY A 192 16.81 2.83 19.66
CA GLY A 192 18.12 2.21 19.43
C GLY A 192 18.08 0.80 18.81
N GLU A 193 16.90 0.18 18.79
CA GLU A 193 16.69 -1.15 18.19
C GLU A 193 16.18 -1.10 16.75
N ILE A 194 15.99 0.12 16.17
CA ILE A 194 15.52 0.28 14.80
C ILE A 194 16.57 -0.25 13.83
N LYS A 195 16.16 -1.18 12.98
CA LYS A 195 17.04 -1.81 11.99
C LYS A 195 16.63 -1.41 10.58
N ALA A 196 17.62 -1.33 9.69
CA ALA A 196 17.35 -1.20 8.26
C ALA A 196 17.05 -2.57 7.65
N PRO A 197 15.99 -2.73 6.83
CA PRO A 197 15.73 -3.97 6.12
C PRO A 197 16.85 -4.24 5.10
N GLY A 198 17.25 -5.50 4.98
CA GLY A 198 18.25 -5.97 4.03
C GLY A 198 17.74 -7.15 3.22
N VAL A 199 18.30 -7.32 2.02
CA VAL A 199 17.99 -8.48 1.17
C VAL A 199 18.63 -9.75 1.74
N ASN A 200 19.75 -9.62 2.47
CA ASN A 200 20.42 -10.67 3.20
C ASN A 200 20.89 -10.13 4.55
N ILE A 201 20.13 -10.40 5.59
CA ILE A 201 20.42 -9.95 6.97
C ILE A 201 21.67 -10.64 7.53
N GLU A 202 22.07 -11.79 6.98
CA GLU A 202 23.23 -12.54 7.43
C GLU A 202 24.57 -11.97 6.98
N ASP A 203 24.59 -11.23 5.85
CA ASP A 203 25.84 -10.73 5.24
C ASP A 203 26.13 -9.23 5.42
N ARG A 204 25.18 -8.44 5.91
CA ARG A 204 25.39 -7.00 6.14
C ARG A 204 25.30 -6.70 7.62
N GLY A 205 26.45 -6.33 8.19
CA GLY A 205 26.53 -5.88 9.57
C GLY A 205 25.40 -4.88 9.88
N HIS A 206 24.68 -5.15 10.95
CA HIS A 206 23.53 -4.35 11.38
C HIS A 206 23.95 -2.89 11.54
N THR A 207 23.41 -2.01 10.70
CA THR A 207 23.51 -0.58 10.96
C THR A 207 22.50 -0.27 12.07
N VAL A 208 22.94 -0.37 13.30
CA VAL A 208 22.18 0.11 14.46
C VAL A 208 22.25 1.63 14.38
N TYR A 209 21.12 2.30 14.21
CA TYR A 209 21.06 3.73 14.34
C TYR A 209 21.27 4.05 15.84
N GLY A 210 22.45 4.54 16.13
CA GLY A 210 22.83 4.92 17.50
C GLY A 210 21.86 5.93 18.11
N ILE A 211 21.76 5.85 19.40
CA ILE A 211 20.95 6.68 20.30
C ILE A 211 21.35 8.14 20.20
#